data_45eec5ef816b79cbfb8c6712d0d50d25
#
_entry.id   45eec5ef816b79cbfb8c6712d0d50d25
#
_cell.length_a   1.000
_cell.length_b   1.000
_cell.length_c   1.000
_cell.angle_alpha   90.00
_cell.angle_beta   90.00
_cell.angle_gamma   90.00
#
_symmetry.space_group_name_H-M   'P 1'
#
loop_
_entity.id
_entity.type
_entity.pdbx_description
1 polymer ?
#
loop_
_entity_poly.entity_id
_entity_poly.type
_entity_poly.pdbx_seq_one_letter_code
_entity_poly.pdbx_strand_id
1 'polypeptide(L)'
;WRVSITLETDFCVEALQEAMNRHGQPEIFNTDQGVQFTSAAFLGELETLGVRISMDGKGRFLDNIFIERLWRSLKYEEVFIKAYGSVPEARIGIGEWLTFYNDERPHQALDYRTPTAVFHGAVCNHVDNASASLSRYPHDYRHNNSEKVLTNVE
;
A
#
# COMPACT_ATOMS: atom_id res chain seq x y z
N TRP A 1 -4.60 -6.33 -2.90
CA TRP A 1 -3.99 -6.27 -4.24
C TRP A 1 -4.78 -7.07 -5.26
N ARG A 2 -4.72 -6.71 -6.51
CA ARG A 2 -5.40 -7.37 -7.62
C ARG A 2 -4.44 -7.50 -8.82
N VAL A 3 -4.69 -8.48 -9.67
CA VAL A 3 -4.00 -8.66 -10.95
C VAL A 3 -5.04 -8.66 -12.05
N SER A 4 -4.86 -7.81 -13.05
CA SER A 4 -5.69 -7.74 -14.25
C SER A 4 -4.81 -7.64 -15.50
N ILE A 5 -5.33 -8.09 -16.62
CA ILE A 5 -4.74 -7.90 -17.96
C ILE A 5 -5.45 -6.79 -18.75
N THR A 6 -6.45 -6.15 -18.14
CA THR A 6 -7.17 -5.01 -18.70
C THR A 6 -6.82 -3.75 -17.94
N LEU A 7 -7.01 -2.60 -18.56
CA LEU A 7 -6.87 -1.27 -17.96
C LEU A 7 -8.20 -0.67 -17.52
N GLU A 8 -9.19 -1.52 -17.27
CA GLU A 8 -10.50 -1.11 -16.79
C GLU A 8 -10.43 -0.63 -15.35
N THR A 9 -11.36 0.23 -14.95
CA THR A 9 -11.40 0.80 -13.60
C THR A 9 -11.92 -0.19 -12.56
N ASP A 10 -12.75 -1.14 -12.96
CA ASP A 10 -13.52 -2.00 -12.06
C ASP A 10 -12.62 -2.77 -11.07
N PHE A 11 -11.49 -3.33 -11.53
CA PHE A 11 -10.60 -4.05 -10.64
C PHE A 11 -9.93 -3.13 -9.60
N CYS A 12 -9.74 -1.83 -9.91
CA CYS A 12 -9.23 -0.84 -8.96
C CYS A 12 -10.28 -0.52 -7.89
N VAL A 13 -11.54 -0.38 -8.30
CA VAL A 13 -12.67 -0.18 -7.38
C VAL A 13 -12.87 -1.39 -6.48
N GLU A 14 -12.82 -2.60 -7.02
CA GLU A 14 -12.89 -3.83 -6.22
C GLU A 14 -11.74 -3.94 -5.20
N ALA A 15 -10.51 -3.57 -5.61
CA ALA A 15 -9.37 -3.57 -4.70
C ALA A 15 -9.54 -2.54 -3.58
N LEU A 16 -10.06 -1.34 -3.90
CA LEU A 16 -10.38 -0.30 -2.94
C LEU A 16 -11.43 -0.78 -1.94
N GLN A 17 -12.55 -1.32 -2.41
CA GLN A 17 -13.63 -1.83 -1.55
C GLN A 17 -13.16 -2.96 -0.64
N GLU A 18 -12.35 -3.90 -1.15
CA GLU A 18 -11.76 -4.96 -0.33
C GLU A 18 -10.86 -4.38 0.75
N ALA A 19 -10.04 -3.38 0.42
CA ALA A 19 -9.16 -2.73 1.37
C ALA A 19 -9.94 -2.00 2.47
N MET A 20 -10.97 -1.23 2.10
CA MET A 20 -11.83 -0.53 3.05
C MET A 20 -12.58 -1.50 3.99
N ASN A 21 -13.08 -2.61 3.45
CA ASN A 21 -13.76 -3.62 4.24
C ASN A 21 -12.83 -4.34 5.23
N ARG A 22 -11.56 -4.53 4.86
CA ARG A 22 -10.58 -5.29 5.66
C ARG A 22 -9.88 -4.42 6.70
N HIS A 23 -9.56 -3.18 6.36
CA HIS A 23 -8.69 -2.31 7.15
C HIS A 23 -9.40 -1.07 7.70
N GLY A 24 -10.66 -0.85 7.32
CA GLY A 24 -11.40 0.37 7.63
C GLY A 24 -11.09 1.51 6.66
N GLN A 25 -11.70 2.67 6.92
CA GLN A 25 -11.58 3.85 6.07
C GLN A 25 -10.39 4.69 6.53
N PRO A 26 -9.45 5.05 5.64
CA PRO A 26 -8.39 5.99 5.96
C PRO A 26 -8.95 7.43 6.00
N GLU A 27 -8.29 8.30 6.70
CA GLU A 27 -8.61 9.73 6.69
C GLU A 27 -8.30 10.39 5.34
N ILE A 28 -7.19 9.98 4.73
CA ILE A 28 -6.72 10.47 3.43
C ILE A 28 -6.33 9.27 2.57
N PHE A 29 -6.82 9.25 1.33
CA PHE A 29 -6.38 8.31 0.31
C PHE A 29 -5.50 9.05 -0.71
N ASN A 30 -4.23 8.63 -0.82
CA ASN A 30 -3.29 9.19 -1.77
C ASN A 30 -3.19 8.31 -3.01
N THR A 31 -3.23 8.92 -4.19
CA THR A 31 -3.09 8.23 -5.48
C THR A 31 -2.38 9.13 -6.48
N ASP A 32 -1.84 8.53 -7.54
CA ASP A 32 -1.37 9.27 -8.70
C ASP A 32 -2.54 9.73 -9.60
N GLN A 33 -2.22 10.34 -10.73
CA GLN A 33 -3.21 10.80 -11.70
C GLN A 33 -3.50 9.77 -12.81
N GLY A 34 -3.35 8.48 -12.51
CA GLY A 34 -3.70 7.40 -13.41
C GLY A 34 -5.16 7.46 -13.85
N VAL A 35 -5.44 7.02 -15.08
CA VAL A 35 -6.79 7.10 -15.68
C VAL A 35 -7.83 6.38 -14.83
N GLN A 36 -7.45 5.26 -14.22
CA GLN A 36 -8.32 4.47 -13.35
C GLN A 36 -8.69 5.25 -12.08
N PHE A 37 -7.71 5.93 -11.48
CA PHE A 37 -7.86 6.64 -10.21
C PHE A 37 -8.56 8.00 -10.36
N THR A 38 -8.56 8.58 -11.58
CA THR A 38 -9.29 9.81 -11.90
C THR A 38 -10.70 9.53 -12.44
N SER A 39 -11.10 8.28 -12.56
CA SER A 39 -12.43 7.90 -13.04
C SER A 39 -13.52 8.29 -12.04
N ALA A 40 -14.70 8.63 -12.55
CA ALA A 40 -15.86 8.96 -11.73
C ALA A 40 -16.28 7.81 -10.80
N ALA A 41 -16.11 6.56 -11.22
CA ALA A 41 -16.41 5.40 -10.41
C ALA A 41 -15.49 5.28 -9.20
N PHE A 42 -14.17 5.46 -9.39
CA PHE A 42 -13.21 5.37 -8.30
C PHE A 42 -13.33 6.53 -7.32
N LEU A 43 -13.42 7.76 -7.83
CA LEU A 43 -13.58 8.95 -7.00
C LEU A 43 -14.91 8.95 -6.23
N GLY A 44 -16.01 8.56 -6.89
CA GLY A 44 -17.33 8.47 -6.26
C GLY A 44 -17.39 7.48 -5.11
N GLU A 45 -16.62 6.38 -5.17
CA GLU A 45 -16.50 5.43 -4.06
C GLU A 45 -15.85 6.09 -2.83
N LEU A 46 -14.73 6.78 -3.02
CA LEU A 46 -14.02 7.50 -1.93
C LEU A 46 -14.87 8.64 -1.35
N GLU A 47 -15.55 9.40 -2.21
CA GLU A 47 -16.45 10.49 -1.78
C GLU A 47 -17.63 9.95 -0.97
N THR A 48 -18.23 8.84 -1.38
CA THR A 48 -19.34 8.19 -0.66
C THR A 48 -18.91 7.75 0.74
N LEU A 49 -17.66 7.33 0.89
CA LEU A 49 -17.06 6.94 2.16
C LEU A 49 -16.57 8.13 2.99
N GLY A 50 -16.62 9.36 2.46
CA GLY A 50 -16.14 10.56 3.14
C GLY A 50 -14.61 10.62 3.28
N VAL A 51 -13.87 9.86 2.48
CA VAL A 51 -12.41 9.82 2.49
C VAL A 51 -11.86 11.01 1.72
N ARG A 52 -10.90 11.74 2.31
CA ARG A 52 -10.23 12.84 1.61
C ARG A 52 -9.27 12.28 0.56
N ILE A 53 -9.35 12.83 -0.64
CA ILE A 53 -8.53 12.39 -1.77
C ILE A 53 -7.33 13.33 -1.89
N SER A 54 -6.13 12.77 -1.92
CA SER A 54 -4.88 13.47 -2.23
C SER A 54 -4.33 12.90 -3.53
N MET A 55 -4.25 13.74 -4.56
CA MET A 55 -3.62 13.36 -5.83
C MET A 55 -2.27 14.04 -5.96
N ASP A 56 -1.25 13.28 -6.35
CA ASP A 56 0.07 13.83 -6.58
C ASP A 56 0.04 14.87 -7.70
N GLY A 57 0.27 16.12 -7.31
CA GLY A 57 0.48 17.20 -8.26
C GLY A 57 1.93 17.24 -8.75
N LYS A 58 2.18 18.06 -9.77
CA LYS A 58 3.52 18.30 -10.32
C LYS A 58 4.52 18.66 -9.21
N GLY A 59 5.48 17.77 -8.91
CA GLY A 59 6.52 17.97 -7.90
C GLY A 59 6.37 17.17 -6.60
N ARG A 60 5.30 16.39 -6.41
CA ARG A 60 5.07 15.55 -5.21
C ARG A 60 5.40 14.07 -5.40
N PHE A 61 6.34 13.74 -6.29
CA PHE A 61 6.80 12.37 -6.54
C PHE A 61 7.32 11.64 -5.28
N LEU A 62 7.69 12.38 -4.23
CA LEU A 62 8.18 11.79 -2.99
C LEU A 62 7.08 11.01 -2.23
N ASP A 63 5.84 11.34 -2.43
CA ASP A 63 4.73 10.70 -1.73
C ASP A 63 4.48 9.26 -2.22
N ASN A 64 4.83 8.97 -3.49
CA ASN A 64 4.71 7.64 -4.09
C ASN A 64 6.00 6.80 -4.09
N ILE A 65 7.13 7.35 -3.60
CA ILE A 65 8.44 6.67 -3.68
C ILE A 65 8.46 5.29 -3.02
N PHE A 66 7.68 5.09 -1.97
CA PHE A 66 7.65 3.80 -1.26
C PHE A 66 6.90 2.74 -2.05
N ILE A 67 5.78 3.10 -2.65
CA ILE A 67 5.02 2.16 -3.49
C ILE A 67 5.76 1.87 -4.80
N GLU A 68 6.40 2.87 -5.41
CA GLU A 68 7.26 2.66 -6.58
C GLU A 68 8.42 1.70 -6.29
N ARG A 69 9.03 1.78 -5.10
CA ARG A 69 10.06 0.82 -4.67
C ARG A 69 9.49 -0.58 -4.51
N LEU A 70 8.31 -0.73 -3.91
CA LEU A 70 7.64 -2.01 -3.79
C LEU A 70 7.40 -2.63 -5.17
N TRP A 71 6.82 -1.87 -6.10
CA TRP A 71 6.59 -2.33 -7.47
C TRP A 71 7.85 -2.69 -8.19
N ARG A 72 8.92 -1.89 -8.01
CA ARG A 72 10.22 -2.21 -8.58
C ARG A 72 10.74 -3.54 -8.04
N SER A 73 10.72 -3.75 -6.74
CA SER A 73 11.14 -5.00 -6.12
C SER A 73 10.33 -6.19 -6.64
N LEU A 74 9.00 -6.09 -6.64
CA LEU A 74 8.12 -7.12 -7.17
C LEU A 74 8.43 -7.45 -8.64
N LYS A 75 8.58 -6.44 -9.49
CA LYS A 75 8.87 -6.64 -10.93
C LYS A 75 10.19 -7.37 -11.13
N TYR A 76 11.26 -6.94 -10.45
CA TYR A 76 12.60 -7.48 -10.69
C TYR A 76 12.91 -8.77 -9.92
N GLU A 77 12.34 -8.96 -8.75
CA GLU A 77 12.60 -10.13 -7.91
C GLU A 77 11.65 -11.29 -8.22
N GLU A 78 10.47 -11.01 -8.80
CA GLU A 78 9.43 -12.01 -9.00
C GLU A 78 8.92 -12.06 -10.45
N VAL A 79 8.28 -11.00 -10.94
CA VAL A 79 7.54 -11.03 -12.21
C VAL A 79 8.44 -11.29 -13.40
N PHE A 80 9.56 -10.58 -13.53
CA PHE A 80 10.49 -10.74 -14.68
C PHE A 80 11.28 -12.04 -14.62
N ILE A 81 11.53 -12.57 -13.41
CA ILE A 81 12.26 -13.82 -13.24
C ILE A 81 11.37 -15.01 -13.60
N LYS A 82 10.13 -15.04 -13.10
CA LYS A 82 9.21 -16.16 -13.30
C LYS A 82 8.48 -16.12 -14.64
N ALA A 83 8.35 -14.95 -15.27
CA ALA A 83 7.74 -14.77 -16.59
C ALA A 83 6.43 -15.57 -16.75
N TYR A 84 5.47 -15.34 -15.89
CA TYR A 84 4.20 -16.06 -15.77
C TYR A 84 3.47 -16.27 -17.10
N GLY A 85 3.00 -17.48 -17.35
CA GLY A 85 2.24 -17.84 -18.55
C GLY A 85 0.74 -17.55 -18.46
N SER A 86 0.23 -17.25 -17.24
CA SER A 86 -1.20 -17.01 -17.04
C SER A 86 -1.48 -16.11 -15.84
N VAL A 87 -2.66 -15.45 -15.84
CA VAL A 87 -3.12 -14.61 -14.72
C VAL A 87 -3.29 -15.41 -13.42
N PRO A 88 -3.87 -16.63 -13.40
CA PRO A 88 -3.92 -17.43 -12.19
C PRO A 88 -2.54 -17.74 -11.59
N GLU A 89 -1.58 -18.10 -12.45
CA GLU A 89 -0.19 -18.35 -12.03
C GLU A 89 0.46 -17.09 -11.44
N ALA A 90 0.32 -15.96 -12.13
CA ALA A 90 0.80 -14.67 -11.63
C ALA A 90 0.18 -14.30 -10.28
N ARG A 91 -1.12 -14.54 -10.11
CA ARG A 91 -1.81 -14.27 -8.85
C ARG A 91 -1.25 -15.10 -7.69
N ILE A 92 -0.96 -16.38 -7.91
CA ILE A 92 -0.37 -17.24 -6.89
C ILE A 92 1.02 -16.74 -6.52
N GLY A 93 1.91 -16.60 -7.50
CA GLY A 93 3.31 -16.23 -7.25
C GLY A 93 3.46 -14.83 -6.66
N ILE A 94 2.72 -13.83 -7.15
CA ILE A 94 2.70 -12.48 -6.57
C ILE A 94 2.17 -12.53 -5.14
N GLY A 95 1.16 -13.34 -4.85
CA GLY A 95 0.64 -13.52 -3.49
C GLY A 95 1.68 -14.09 -2.53
N GLU A 96 2.39 -15.12 -2.93
CA GLU A 96 3.49 -15.71 -2.16
C GLU A 96 4.62 -14.70 -1.91
N TRP A 97 5.01 -13.95 -2.97
CA TRP A 97 6.04 -12.93 -2.84
C TRP A 97 5.61 -11.78 -1.90
N LEU A 98 4.35 -11.30 -1.98
CA LEU A 98 3.84 -10.28 -1.08
C LEU A 98 3.76 -10.77 0.38
N THR A 99 3.41 -12.03 0.60
CA THR A 99 3.45 -12.64 1.94
C THR A 99 4.88 -12.66 2.48
N PHE A 100 5.84 -13.15 1.70
CA PHE A 100 7.26 -13.10 2.05
C PHE A 100 7.73 -11.66 2.35
N TYR A 101 7.39 -10.71 1.48
CA TYR A 101 7.78 -9.30 1.65
C TYR A 101 7.27 -8.69 2.94
N ASN A 102 6.02 -8.97 3.30
CA ASN A 102 5.37 -8.38 4.46
C ASN A 102 5.70 -9.09 5.78
N ASP A 103 5.81 -10.41 5.76
CA ASP A 103 5.83 -11.22 6.98
C ASP A 103 7.22 -11.77 7.31
N GLU A 104 8.09 -11.95 6.31
CA GLU A 104 9.37 -12.61 6.51
C GLU A 104 10.58 -11.74 6.18
N ARG A 105 10.47 -10.84 5.18
CA ARG A 105 11.58 -10.03 4.71
C ARG A 105 11.93 -8.90 5.71
N PRO A 106 13.17 -8.86 6.24
CA PRO A 106 13.63 -7.76 7.07
C PRO A 106 13.90 -6.51 6.23
N HIS A 107 13.47 -5.34 6.69
CA HIS A 107 13.69 -4.07 6.02
C HIS A 107 14.58 -3.15 6.83
N GLN A 108 15.71 -2.73 6.26
CA GLN A 108 16.66 -1.84 6.94
C GLN A 108 15.99 -0.53 7.39
N ALA A 109 15.10 0.03 6.57
CA ALA A 109 14.35 1.25 6.92
C ALA A 109 13.36 1.07 8.08
N LEU A 110 13.08 -0.18 8.47
CA LEU A 110 12.21 -0.57 9.58
C LEU A 110 13.00 -1.19 10.74
N ASP A 111 14.27 -0.87 10.88
CA ASP A 111 15.18 -1.48 11.87
C ASP A 111 15.22 -3.00 11.76
N TYR A 112 15.29 -3.52 10.55
CA TYR A 112 15.30 -4.95 10.22
C TYR A 112 14.03 -5.70 10.66
N ARG A 113 12.96 -4.99 10.98
CA ARG A 113 11.63 -5.60 11.19
C ARG A 113 10.91 -5.80 9.87
N THR A 114 9.91 -6.67 9.88
CA THR A 114 9.01 -6.85 8.75
C THR A 114 7.91 -5.76 8.74
N PRO A 115 7.33 -5.42 7.57
CA PRO A 115 6.19 -4.50 7.49
C PRO A 115 5.03 -4.88 8.41
N THR A 116 4.66 -6.15 8.45
CA THR A 116 3.59 -6.66 9.33
C THR A 116 3.90 -6.47 10.81
N ALA A 117 5.14 -6.73 11.24
CA ALA A 117 5.54 -6.52 12.63
C ALA A 117 5.48 -5.03 13.03
N VAL A 118 5.83 -4.12 12.12
CA VAL A 118 5.73 -2.67 12.36
C VAL A 118 4.27 -2.23 12.40
N PHE A 119 3.45 -2.70 11.47
CA PHE A 119 2.03 -2.36 11.39
C PHE A 119 1.28 -2.78 12.66
N HIS A 120 1.43 -4.03 13.10
CA HIS A 120 0.79 -4.52 14.33
C HIS A 120 1.42 -3.94 15.60
N GLY A 121 2.71 -3.72 15.63
CA GLY A 121 3.39 -3.07 16.75
C GLY A 121 2.96 -1.61 16.96
N ALA A 122 2.64 -0.89 15.89
CA ALA A 122 2.07 0.46 15.97
C ALA A 122 0.63 0.44 16.55
N VAL A 123 -0.14 -0.61 16.27
CA VAL A 123 -1.50 -0.77 16.80
C VAL A 123 -1.47 -1.10 18.30
N CYS A 124 -0.51 -1.90 18.77
CA CYS A 124 -0.39 -2.23 20.20
C CYS A 124 0.06 -1.03 21.05
N ASN A 125 0.86 -0.11 20.51
CA ASN A 125 1.35 1.06 21.26
C ASN A 125 0.28 2.14 21.50
N HIS A 126 -0.91 2.01 20.94
CA HIS A 126 -2.02 2.92 21.24
C HIS A 126 -2.84 2.51 22.48
N VAL A 127 -2.60 1.32 23.02
CA VAL A 127 -3.33 0.81 24.18
C VAL A 127 -2.54 0.92 25.49
N ASP A 128 -1.20 1.04 25.47
CA ASP A 128 -0.35 0.93 26.64
C ASP A 128 0.62 2.12 26.87
N ASN A 129 0.26 3.37 26.62
CA ASN A 129 1.13 4.48 27.01
C ASN A 129 0.63 5.25 28.25
N ALA A 130 0.70 4.59 29.40
CA ALA A 130 1.06 5.22 30.66
C ALA A 130 2.42 4.64 31.09
N SER A 131 3.49 5.40 30.90
CA SER A 131 4.90 5.14 31.32
C SER A 131 5.81 4.38 30.35
N ALA A 132 6.57 5.13 29.54
CA ALA A 132 8.03 4.98 29.42
C ALA A 132 8.58 5.95 28.35
N SER A 133 9.48 6.80 28.77
CA SER A 133 10.33 7.69 27.99
C SER A 133 11.09 6.94 26.89
N LEU A 134 10.97 7.36 25.62
CA LEU A 134 11.90 6.97 24.56
C LEU A 134 12.13 8.10 23.56
N SER A 135 13.23 8.78 23.74
CA SER A 135 13.95 9.52 22.73
C SER A 135 14.63 8.55 21.78
N ARG A 136 14.29 8.55 20.50
CA ARG A 136 15.18 8.25 19.36
C ARG A 136 14.41 7.88 18.09
N TYR A 137 13.60 8.79 17.57
CA TYR A 137 13.27 8.81 16.13
C TYR A 137 12.97 10.24 15.70
N PRO A 138 13.44 10.70 14.55
CA PRO A 138 13.01 12.00 14.01
C PRO A 138 11.50 11.97 13.78
N HIS A 139 10.83 13.02 14.20
CA HIS A 139 9.37 13.18 14.29
C HIS A 139 8.61 13.02 12.94
N ASP A 140 9.33 12.95 11.80
CA ASP A 140 8.73 12.96 10.47
C ASP A 140 8.28 11.58 9.93
N TYR A 141 8.67 10.49 10.58
CA TYR A 141 8.34 9.14 10.09
C TYR A 141 7.01 8.58 10.61
N ARG A 142 6.42 9.18 11.64
CA ARG A 142 5.25 8.60 12.32
C ARG A 142 3.90 8.89 11.65
N HIS A 143 3.80 9.90 10.79
CA HIS A 143 2.54 10.25 10.15
C HIS A 143 2.31 9.65 8.76
N ASN A 144 3.34 8.99 8.18
CA ASN A 144 3.28 8.54 6.79
C ASN A 144 3.11 7.02 6.58
N ASN A 145 3.22 6.19 7.63
CA ASN A 145 3.24 4.73 7.43
C ASN A 145 1.89 4.01 7.55
N SER A 146 0.90 4.58 8.19
CA SER A 146 -0.45 3.98 8.24
C SER A 146 -1.32 4.29 7.02
N GLU A 147 -0.95 5.28 6.21
CA GLU A 147 -1.75 5.74 5.06
C GLU A 147 -1.31 5.16 3.70
N LYS A 148 -0.13 4.49 3.62
CA LYS A 148 0.51 4.19 2.32
C LYS A 148 0.41 2.73 1.84
N VAL A 149 -0.27 1.84 2.54
CA VAL A 149 -0.34 0.42 2.14
C VAL A 149 -1.40 0.13 1.07
N LEU A 150 -2.25 1.10 0.75
CA LEU A 150 -3.45 0.86 -0.07
C LEU A 150 -3.43 1.45 -1.48
N THR A 151 -2.32 2.02 -1.94
CA THR A 151 -2.33 2.71 -3.23
C THR A 151 -1.44 2.07 -4.30
N ASN A 152 -1.98 1.99 -5.46
CA ASN A 152 -1.45 1.64 -6.78
C ASN A 152 -1.33 0.16 -7.10
N VAL A 153 -2.40 -0.29 -7.74
CA VAL A 153 -2.42 -1.45 -8.62
C VAL A 153 -2.34 -0.91 -10.05
N GLU A 154 -1.15 -0.82 -10.62
CA GLU A 154 -0.95 -0.78 -12.07
C GLU A 154 -0.78 -2.20 -12.60
#